data_c70c4ba0f51119d9b37a040127b59b45
#
_entry.id   c70c4ba0f51119d9b37a040127b59b45
#
_cell.length_a   1.000
_cell.length_b   1.000
_cell.length_c   1.000
_cell.angle_alpha   90.00
_cell.angle_beta   90.00
_cell.angle_gamma   90.00
#
_symmetry.space_group_name_H-M   'P 1'
#
loop_
_entity.id
_entity.type
_entity.pdbx_description
1 polymer ?
#
loop_
_entity_poly.entity_id
_entity_poly.type
_entity_poly.pdbx_seq_one_letter_code
_entity_poly.pdbx_strand_id
1 'polypeptide(L)'
;MSAPRLLLFDDDAAIVAVVKRYFVGRSWQVETATDAPGALSVVAARPFDAVICDLHFTPERLAEGLEIVTRARAARPQAAIVLFTAAGGEAVRHEALQHGADDVVSKPAPLATLHDATLRAMKKP
;
A
#
# COMPACT_ATOMS: atom_id res chain seq x y z
N MET A 1 -20.92 -10.70 5.13
CA MET A 1 -19.79 -9.74 5.14
C MET A 1 -19.05 -9.83 3.85
N SER A 2 -18.70 -8.70 3.25
CA SER A 2 -17.95 -8.71 2.01
C SER A 2 -16.46 -8.87 2.30
N ALA A 3 -15.73 -9.42 1.32
CA ALA A 3 -14.28 -9.55 1.41
C ALA A 3 -13.64 -8.15 1.48
N PRO A 4 -12.54 -8.00 2.22
CA PRO A 4 -11.82 -6.73 2.24
C PRO A 4 -11.22 -6.44 0.86
N ARG A 5 -11.10 -5.17 0.54
CA ARG A 5 -10.59 -4.69 -0.74
C ARG A 5 -9.24 -4.03 -0.56
N LEU A 6 -8.28 -4.47 -1.36
CA LEU A 6 -6.91 -3.96 -1.35
C LEU A 6 -6.60 -3.26 -2.66
N LEU A 7 -6.03 -2.06 -2.57
CA LEU A 7 -5.33 -1.45 -3.69
C LEU A 7 -3.84 -1.75 -3.51
N LEU A 8 -3.24 -2.36 -4.51
CA LEU A 8 -1.82 -2.71 -4.50
C LEU A 8 -1.12 -1.96 -5.63
N PHE A 9 -0.17 -1.13 -5.27
CA PHE A 9 0.64 -0.37 -6.21
C PHE A 9 2.10 -0.74 -6.10
N ASP A 10 2.70 -1.14 -7.22
CA ASP A 10 4.13 -1.37 -7.37
C ASP A 10 4.42 -1.34 -8.87
N ASP A 11 5.48 -0.67 -9.31
CA ASP A 11 5.81 -0.61 -10.72
C ASP A 11 6.49 -1.89 -11.25
N ASP A 12 6.81 -2.82 -10.37
CA ASP A 12 7.33 -4.14 -10.76
C ASP A 12 6.16 -5.11 -10.88
N ALA A 13 5.79 -5.43 -12.13
CA ALA A 13 4.65 -6.31 -12.40
C ALA A 13 4.80 -7.69 -11.80
N ALA A 14 6.03 -8.19 -11.67
CA ALA A 14 6.27 -9.51 -11.05
C ALA A 14 5.94 -9.48 -9.57
N ILE A 15 6.31 -8.41 -8.88
CA ILE A 15 5.98 -8.26 -7.45
C ILE A 15 4.48 -8.12 -7.28
N VAL A 16 3.82 -7.31 -8.11
CA VAL A 16 2.37 -7.16 -8.08
C VAL A 16 1.69 -8.52 -8.18
N ALA A 17 2.13 -9.35 -9.13
CA ALA A 17 1.51 -10.67 -9.34
C ALA A 17 1.65 -11.57 -8.11
N VAL A 18 2.83 -11.59 -7.49
CA VAL A 18 3.10 -12.44 -6.32
C VAL A 18 2.28 -11.98 -5.11
N VAL A 19 2.29 -10.69 -4.83
CA VAL A 19 1.57 -10.13 -3.68
C VAL A 19 0.06 -10.30 -3.88
N LYS A 20 -0.42 -10.02 -5.08
CA LYS A 20 -1.85 -10.22 -5.39
C LYS A 20 -2.29 -11.65 -5.14
N ARG A 21 -1.52 -12.63 -5.62
CA ARG A 21 -1.85 -14.05 -5.43
C ARG A 21 -1.94 -14.39 -3.94
N TYR A 22 -1.00 -13.87 -3.16
CA TYR A 22 -0.98 -14.13 -1.72
C TYR A 22 -2.26 -13.61 -1.05
N PHE A 23 -2.65 -12.38 -1.36
CA PHE A 23 -3.82 -11.75 -0.73
C PHE A 23 -5.13 -12.37 -1.23
N VAL A 24 -5.23 -12.67 -2.53
CA VAL A 24 -6.40 -13.36 -3.06
C VAL A 24 -6.58 -14.72 -2.39
N GLY A 25 -5.49 -15.43 -2.14
CA GLY A 25 -5.52 -16.71 -1.43
C GLY A 25 -6.00 -16.59 0.02
N ARG A 26 -6.03 -15.37 0.55
CA ARG A 26 -6.53 -15.09 1.90
C ARG A 26 -7.85 -14.31 1.86
N SER A 27 -8.57 -14.46 0.77
CA SER A 27 -9.94 -13.95 0.60
C SER A 27 -10.04 -12.43 0.48
N TRP A 28 -8.98 -11.79 -0.01
CA TRP A 28 -9.03 -10.38 -0.35
C TRP A 28 -9.46 -10.20 -1.80
N GLN A 29 -10.17 -9.10 -2.06
CA GLN A 29 -10.36 -8.60 -3.42
C GLN A 29 -9.26 -7.60 -3.68
N VAL A 30 -8.50 -7.77 -4.78
CA VAL A 30 -7.31 -6.98 -5.03
C VAL A 30 -7.43 -6.24 -6.36
N GLU A 31 -7.27 -4.92 -6.29
CA GLU A 31 -7.15 -4.05 -7.44
C GLU A 31 -5.69 -3.65 -7.54
N THR A 32 -5.10 -3.68 -8.73
CA THR A 32 -3.68 -3.41 -8.88
C THR A 32 -3.41 -2.21 -9.78
N ALA A 33 -2.27 -1.58 -9.56
CA ALA A 33 -1.78 -0.52 -10.43
C ALA A 33 -0.26 -0.64 -10.50
N THR A 34 0.31 -0.36 -11.69
CA THR A 34 1.74 -0.43 -11.91
C THR A 34 2.37 0.93 -12.18
N ASP A 35 1.56 1.99 -12.16
CA ASP A 35 2.05 3.36 -12.24
C ASP A 35 1.22 4.27 -11.33
N ALA A 36 1.75 5.44 -11.05
CA ALA A 36 1.10 6.37 -10.14
C ALA A 36 -0.24 6.89 -10.69
N PRO A 37 -0.36 7.26 -11.97
CA PRO A 37 -1.67 7.70 -12.48
C PRO A 37 -2.75 6.63 -12.33
N GLY A 38 -2.40 5.36 -12.59
CA GLY A 38 -3.32 4.25 -12.41
C GLY A 38 -3.74 4.08 -10.95
N ALA A 39 -2.78 4.17 -10.03
CA ALA A 39 -3.07 4.07 -8.60
C ALA A 39 -3.99 5.19 -8.13
N LEU A 40 -3.72 6.43 -8.54
CA LEU A 40 -4.54 7.59 -8.18
C LEU A 40 -5.95 7.46 -8.74
N SER A 41 -6.08 6.94 -9.96
CA SER A 41 -7.37 6.70 -10.57
C SER A 41 -8.20 5.69 -9.77
N VAL A 42 -7.58 4.61 -9.31
CA VAL A 42 -8.29 3.62 -8.49
C VAL A 42 -8.67 4.19 -7.13
N VAL A 43 -7.77 4.95 -6.50
CA VAL A 43 -8.05 5.61 -5.21
C VAL A 43 -9.29 6.50 -5.33
N ALA A 44 -9.43 7.24 -6.44
CA ALA A 44 -10.54 8.15 -6.63
C ALA A 44 -11.85 7.44 -6.97
N ALA A 45 -11.78 6.28 -7.64
CA ALA A 45 -12.95 5.68 -8.28
C ALA A 45 -13.51 4.47 -7.52
N ARG A 46 -12.72 3.81 -6.67
CA ARG A 46 -13.11 2.53 -6.07
C ARG A 46 -13.03 2.56 -4.57
N PRO A 47 -13.94 1.84 -3.87
CA PRO A 47 -13.79 1.67 -2.42
C PRO A 47 -12.62 0.72 -2.14
N PHE A 48 -11.95 0.94 -1.01
CA PHE A 48 -10.87 0.06 -0.56
C PHE A 48 -10.80 0.10 0.98
N ASP A 49 -10.32 -1.00 1.55
CA ASP A 49 -10.12 -1.12 3.00
C ASP A 49 -8.64 -0.97 3.34
N ALA A 50 -7.76 -1.24 2.38
CA ALA A 50 -6.32 -1.15 2.58
C ALA A 50 -5.62 -0.75 1.29
N VAL A 51 -4.48 -0.11 1.44
CA VAL A 51 -3.56 0.22 0.35
C VAL A 51 -2.19 -0.30 0.72
N ILE A 52 -1.54 -1.01 -0.18
CA ILE A 52 -0.13 -1.36 -0.08
C ILE A 52 0.58 -0.66 -1.23
N CYS A 53 1.56 0.15 -0.91
CA CYS A 53 2.25 1.00 -1.86
C CYS A 53 3.75 0.79 -1.75
N ASP A 54 4.41 0.58 -2.87
CA ASP A 54 5.86 0.54 -2.92
C ASP A 54 6.41 1.93 -3.19
N LEU A 55 7.49 2.26 -2.50
CA LEU A 55 8.25 3.50 -2.71
C LEU A 55 9.62 3.15 -3.25
N HIS A 56 10.06 3.92 -4.24
CA HIS A 56 11.36 3.72 -4.88
C HIS A 56 12.39 4.70 -4.33
N PHE A 57 13.67 4.43 -4.66
CA PHE A 57 14.78 5.22 -4.14
C PHE A 57 14.88 6.63 -4.74
N THR A 58 14.38 6.83 -5.97
CA THR A 58 14.52 8.13 -6.60
C THR A 58 13.54 9.12 -5.99
N PRO A 59 13.93 10.42 -5.88
CA PRO A 59 13.04 11.43 -5.31
C PRO A 59 11.69 11.51 -6.01
N GLU A 60 11.65 11.37 -7.33
CA GLU A 60 10.41 11.42 -8.10
C GLU A 60 9.48 10.28 -7.74
N ARG A 61 10.03 9.07 -7.57
CA ARG A 61 9.22 7.90 -7.22
C ARG A 61 8.71 7.98 -5.79
N LEU A 62 9.55 8.48 -4.90
CA LEU A 62 9.12 8.71 -3.51
C LEU A 62 7.96 9.69 -3.48
N ALA A 63 8.07 10.81 -4.21
CA ALA A 63 7.01 11.81 -4.25
C ALA A 63 5.71 11.23 -4.77
N GLU A 64 5.76 10.40 -5.83
CA GLU A 64 4.57 9.73 -6.36
C GLU A 64 3.92 8.84 -5.30
N GLY A 65 4.72 8.04 -4.60
CA GLY A 65 4.20 7.14 -3.57
C GLY A 65 3.57 7.90 -2.41
N LEU A 66 4.22 8.97 -1.98
CA LEU A 66 3.69 9.80 -0.90
C LEU A 66 2.40 10.50 -1.31
N GLU A 67 2.25 10.88 -2.57
CA GLU A 67 1.00 11.44 -3.06
C GLU A 67 -0.12 10.40 -3.02
N ILE A 68 0.16 9.17 -3.41
CA ILE A 68 -0.83 8.09 -3.32
C ILE A 68 -1.28 7.90 -1.88
N VAL A 69 -0.34 7.88 -0.94
CA VAL A 69 -0.64 7.76 0.49
C VAL A 69 -1.54 8.90 0.95
N THR A 70 -1.19 10.13 0.59
CA THR A 70 -1.95 11.32 0.98
C THR A 70 -3.38 11.26 0.44
N ARG A 71 -3.53 10.93 -0.84
CA ARG A 71 -4.85 10.86 -1.48
C ARG A 71 -5.68 9.72 -0.92
N ALA A 72 -5.06 8.57 -0.66
CA ALA A 72 -5.77 7.43 -0.09
C ALA A 72 -6.28 7.75 1.31
N ARG A 73 -5.46 8.41 2.14
CA ARG A 73 -5.89 8.79 3.49
C ARG A 73 -7.03 9.79 3.45
N ALA A 74 -6.98 10.74 2.53
CA ALA A 74 -8.06 11.73 2.38
C ALA A 74 -9.36 11.06 1.89
N ALA A 75 -9.26 10.11 0.98
CA ALA A 75 -10.42 9.43 0.42
C ALA A 75 -11.07 8.47 1.42
N ARG A 76 -10.27 7.79 2.24
CA ARG A 76 -10.76 6.79 3.21
C ARG A 76 -9.99 6.95 4.52
N PRO A 77 -10.47 7.81 5.45
CA PRO A 77 -9.75 8.08 6.70
C PRO A 77 -9.48 6.84 7.56
N GLN A 78 -10.28 5.80 7.42
CA GLN A 78 -10.11 4.58 8.23
C GLN A 78 -9.37 3.47 7.51
N ALA A 79 -8.95 3.67 6.27
CA ALA A 79 -8.25 2.63 5.53
C ALA A 79 -6.88 2.33 6.15
N ALA A 80 -6.45 1.08 6.03
CA ALA A 80 -5.08 0.69 6.37
C ALA A 80 -4.17 1.09 5.22
N ILE A 81 -3.09 1.80 5.49
CA ILE A 81 -2.14 2.22 4.46
C ILE A 81 -0.76 1.75 4.90
N VAL A 82 -0.19 0.82 4.15
CA VAL A 82 1.09 0.19 4.47
C VAL A 82 2.03 0.36 3.27
N LEU A 83 3.25 0.79 3.54
CA LEU A 83 4.29 0.83 2.53
C LEU A 83 5.08 -0.47 2.57
N PHE A 84 5.41 -1.00 1.39
CA PHE A 84 6.22 -2.22 1.27
C PHE A 84 7.39 -1.88 0.33
N THR A 85 8.56 -1.58 0.90
CA THR A 85 9.61 -0.93 0.12
C THR A 85 11.01 -1.39 0.52
N ALA A 86 11.89 -1.48 -0.48
CA ALA A 86 13.32 -1.66 -0.27
C ALA A 86 14.01 -0.34 0.10
N ALA A 87 13.34 0.80 -0.11
CA ALA A 87 13.86 2.13 0.21
C ALA A 87 13.60 2.48 1.68
N GLY A 88 13.86 1.53 2.58
CA GLY A 88 13.64 1.73 4.01
C GLY A 88 14.62 2.71 4.62
N GLY A 89 14.43 2.98 5.89
CA GLY A 89 15.24 3.91 6.66
C GLY A 89 14.35 4.83 7.43
N GLU A 90 14.88 5.38 8.52
CA GLU A 90 14.08 6.18 9.45
C GLU A 90 13.50 7.44 8.80
N ALA A 91 14.25 8.08 7.91
CA ALA A 91 13.76 9.30 7.25
C ALA A 91 12.55 9.01 6.37
N VAL A 92 12.61 7.93 5.57
CA VAL A 92 11.52 7.53 4.70
C VAL A 92 10.32 7.09 5.53
N ARG A 93 10.55 6.32 6.57
CA ARG A 93 9.49 5.88 7.48
C ARG A 93 8.77 7.07 8.11
N HIS A 94 9.54 8.02 8.64
CA HIS A 94 8.99 9.21 9.28
C HIS A 94 8.13 10.01 8.29
N GLU A 95 8.64 10.22 7.09
CA GLU A 95 7.92 10.98 6.07
C GLU A 95 6.63 10.28 5.65
N ALA A 96 6.69 8.97 5.45
CA ALA A 96 5.51 8.19 5.07
C ALA A 96 4.42 8.28 6.14
N LEU A 97 4.81 8.14 7.41
CA LEU A 97 3.84 8.24 8.51
C LEU A 97 3.23 9.63 8.58
N GLN A 98 4.01 10.67 8.33
CA GLN A 98 3.49 12.05 8.30
C GLN A 98 2.49 12.27 7.17
N HIS A 99 2.64 11.56 6.06
CA HIS A 99 1.69 11.68 4.94
C HIS A 99 0.43 10.84 5.14
N GLY A 100 0.40 9.99 6.17
CA GLY A 100 -0.81 9.25 6.50
C GLY A 100 -0.69 7.74 6.44
N ALA A 101 0.51 7.19 6.21
CA ALA A 101 0.72 5.75 6.27
C ALA A 101 0.60 5.25 7.71
N ASP A 102 0.13 4.03 7.88
CA ASP A 102 0.03 3.41 9.20
C ASP A 102 1.29 2.64 9.57
N ASP A 103 1.99 2.09 8.58
CA ASP A 103 3.17 1.28 8.84
C ASP A 103 4.03 1.20 7.59
N VAL A 104 5.28 0.80 7.78
CA VAL A 104 6.24 0.59 6.70
C VAL A 104 6.89 -0.76 6.92
N VAL A 105 6.80 -1.65 5.92
CA VAL A 105 7.44 -2.95 5.94
C VAL A 105 8.60 -2.93 4.96
N SER A 106 9.80 -3.23 5.43
CA SER A 106 11.00 -3.20 4.60
C SER A 106 11.17 -4.51 3.82
N LYS A 107 11.49 -4.40 2.53
CA LYS A 107 11.85 -5.55 1.70
C LYS A 107 13.32 -5.91 1.95
N PRO A 108 13.69 -7.18 1.94
CA PRO A 108 12.81 -8.35 1.80
C PRO A 108 12.12 -8.69 3.11
N ALA A 109 10.90 -9.18 3.01
CA ALA A 109 10.13 -9.67 4.15
C ALA A 109 9.17 -10.77 3.68
N PRO A 110 8.84 -11.73 4.53
CA PRO A 110 7.80 -12.70 4.18
C PRO A 110 6.47 -11.98 3.93
N LEU A 111 5.70 -12.48 2.98
CA LEU A 111 4.39 -11.88 2.69
C LEU A 111 3.44 -11.99 3.89
N ALA A 112 3.64 -12.98 4.74
CA ALA A 112 2.88 -13.07 5.99
C ALA A 112 3.11 -11.85 6.88
N THR A 113 4.33 -11.32 6.91
CA THR A 113 4.66 -10.11 7.68
C THR A 113 3.88 -8.91 7.13
N LEU A 114 3.84 -8.77 5.81
CA LEU A 114 3.10 -7.70 5.15
C LEU A 114 1.60 -7.83 5.44
N HIS A 115 1.06 -9.03 5.34
CA HIS A 115 -0.34 -9.29 5.61
C HIS A 115 -0.70 -8.96 7.06
N ASP A 116 0.16 -9.39 8.01
CA ASP A 116 -0.06 -9.11 9.43
C ASP A 116 -0.04 -7.62 9.72
N ALA A 117 0.89 -6.89 9.12
CA ALA A 117 0.96 -5.43 9.28
C ALA A 117 -0.32 -4.76 8.76
N THR A 118 -0.82 -5.23 7.62
CA THR A 118 -2.05 -4.70 7.03
C THR A 118 -3.24 -4.96 7.95
N LEU A 119 -3.35 -6.18 8.49
CA LEU A 119 -4.45 -6.51 9.42
C LEU A 119 -4.38 -5.66 10.70
N ARG A 120 -3.18 -5.44 11.24
CA ARG A 120 -3.03 -4.59 12.42
C ARG A 120 -3.47 -3.16 12.13
N ALA A 121 -3.12 -2.64 10.97
CA ALA A 121 -3.50 -1.29 10.59
C ALA A 121 -5.02 -1.15 10.42
N MET A 122 -5.70 -2.21 10.01
CA MET A 122 -7.16 -2.21 9.88
C MET A 122 -7.88 -2.17 11.23
N LYS A 123 -7.20 -2.57 12.31
CA LYS A 123 -7.78 -2.64 13.65
C LYS A 123 -7.56 -1.39 14.48
N LYS A 124 -7.03 -0.33 13.88
CA LYS A 124 -6.81 0.90 14.62
C LYS A 124 -8.13 1.52 15.07
N PRO A 125 -8.12 2.25 16.19
CA PRO A 125 -9.35 2.88 16.69
C PRO A 125 -9.89 3.95 15.74
#